data_bf3ddfe6bbc62488e3002a4f76923a73
#
_entry.id   bf3ddfe6bbc62488e3002a4f76923a73
#
_cell.length_a   1.000
_cell.length_b   1.000
_cell.length_c   1.000
_cell.angle_alpha   90.00
_cell.angle_beta   90.00
_cell.angle_gamma   90.00
#
_symmetry.space_group_name_H-M   'P 1'
#
loop_
_entity.id
_entity.type
_entity.pdbx_description
1 polymer ?
#
loop_
_entity_poly.entity_id
_entity_poly.type
_entity_poly.pdbx_seq_one_letter_code
_entity_poly.pdbx_strand_id
1 'polypeptide(L)'
;MATTSQATSYIAFNSTRGGNYDIWLYNVRTGRSIQLTNGLGDSFSIPVWSADNSKIAFVGRNGIVYIIYLAIGGIAAIDQIETDESTTLDWSPTNRDLAYTTRNQIYLYDVQSHKFRVISEQGGDVQWFPSGREILYQGADEAGVQQLYRIGVNGSGKRQITSNNEGPLNNVRLSPDGTFALYTTPGASISLIRTVELSTGALFEIDGGSLAKNYHPTWSPNSGRIVFSATSYSDQQGYYNEIRVVGKRGGQEKVLTTSSCFSTPVTWSPDGRAIAFLSGCKEQEFAKEMWAVTLQNPRPILLLREPQLFSLMWSSPRNRLSRKIYTNQTYKVSFYYPAHWQRIEEERYEGFDGFFQISAISGGENIEEICRNEAFHKLMPYGTNPRIQRTFIQNQEACYIFPSADQPPEMNRQAALIVRYPVPVQIGGATYQYFVLWADESHIGELVRRIKLL
;
A
#
# COMPACT_ATOMS: atom_id res chain seq x y z
N MET A 1 15.42 -22.47 -11.42
CA MET A 1 14.12 -21.74 -11.49
C MET A 1 14.36 -20.35 -10.96
N ALA A 2 14.26 -19.33 -11.79
CA ALA A 2 14.51 -17.96 -11.37
C ALA A 2 13.33 -17.50 -10.49
N THR A 3 13.56 -17.42 -9.19
CA THR A 3 12.65 -16.74 -8.27
C THR A 3 12.69 -15.25 -8.58
N THR A 4 11.71 -14.77 -9.33
CA THR A 4 11.44 -13.33 -9.42
C THR A 4 11.17 -12.84 -8.00
N SER A 5 12.06 -12.03 -7.46
CA SER A 5 11.88 -11.31 -6.20
C SER A 5 10.56 -10.53 -6.29
N GLN A 6 9.50 -11.05 -5.69
CA GLN A 6 8.27 -10.30 -5.51
C GLN A 6 8.60 -9.15 -4.55
N ALA A 7 8.40 -7.92 -5.02
CA ALA A 7 8.48 -6.75 -4.16
C ALA A 7 7.54 -6.95 -2.96
N THR A 8 8.02 -6.61 -1.77
CA THR A 8 7.20 -6.71 -0.55
C THR A 8 5.97 -5.82 -0.73
N SER A 9 4.79 -6.39 -0.59
CA SER A 9 3.53 -5.66 -0.68
C SER A 9 2.76 -5.78 0.63
N TYR A 10 2.06 -4.71 0.98
CA TYR A 10 1.32 -4.60 2.23
C TYR A 10 -0.15 -4.36 1.95
N ILE A 11 -1.00 -4.81 2.87
CA ILE A 11 -2.41 -4.44 2.93
C ILE A 11 -2.63 -3.69 4.24
N ALA A 12 -3.01 -2.41 4.14
CA ALA A 12 -3.52 -1.67 5.29
C ALA A 12 -4.99 -2.05 5.50
N PHE A 13 -5.39 -2.28 6.73
CA PHE A 13 -6.76 -2.69 7.05
C PHE A 13 -7.20 -2.15 8.41
N ASN A 14 -8.51 -2.05 8.59
CA ASN A 14 -9.13 -1.65 9.85
C ASN A 14 -9.67 -2.88 10.58
N SER A 15 -9.29 -3.06 11.85
CA SER A 15 -9.70 -4.20 12.68
C SER A 15 -9.87 -3.81 14.14
N THR A 16 -10.75 -4.54 14.84
CA THR A 16 -10.94 -4.42 16.29
C THR A 16 -10.05 -5.35 17.11
N ARG A 17 -9.02 -5.95 16.54
CA ARG A 17 -8.11 -6.89 17.21
C ARG A 17 -7.48 -6.33 18.48
N GLY A 18 -7.17 -5.03 18.52
CA GLY A 18 -6.62 -4.34 19.68
C GLY A 18 -7.66 -3.88 20.72
N GLY A 19 -8.94 -4.26 20.54
CA GLY A 19 -10.05 -3.82 21.40
C GLY A 19 -10.72 -2.52 20.95
N ASN A 20 -10.14 -1.81 20.00
CA ASN A 20 -10.65 -0.60 19.34
C ASN A 20 -10.54 -0.74 17.84
N TYR A 21 -11.21 0.18 17.11
CA TYR A 21 -11.03 0.29 15.66
C TYR A 21 -9.67 0.90 15.36
N ASP A 22 -8.78 0.11 14.79
CA ASP A 22 -7.40 0.52 14.53
C ASP A 22 -6.93 0.14 13.15
N ILE A 23 -6.00 0.94 12.62
CA ILE A 23 -5.32 0.65 11.36
C ILE A 23 -4.15 -0.30 11.64
N TRP A 24 -4.15 -1.39 10.91
CA TRP A 24 -3.14 -2.44 10.92
C TRP A 24 -2.49 -2.56 9.55
N LEU A 25 -1.30 -3.13 9.53
CA LEU A 25 -0.55 -3.39 8.31
C LEU A 25 -0.23 -4.88 8.21
N TYR A 26 -0.71 -5.54 7.16
CA TYR A 26 -0.42 -6.94 6.85
C TYR A 26 0.66 -7.05 5.79
N ASN A 27 1.75 -7.73 6.09
CA ASN A 27 2.81 -8.05 5.13
C ASN A 27 2.44 -9.32 4.36
N VAL A 28 2.12 -9.20 3.07
CA VAL A 28 1.65 -10.31 2.23
C VAL A 28 2.70 -11.42 2.08
N ARG A 29 3.98 -11.08 2.14
CA ARG A 29 5.07 -12.07 2.00
C ARG A 29 5.31 -12.88 3.26
N THR A 30 5.27 -12.23 4.43
CA THR A 30 5.61 -12.88 5.71
C THR A 30 4.40 -13.38 6.48
N GLY A 31 3.19 -12.96 6.12
CA GLY A 31 1.94 -13.25 6.84
C GLY A 31 1.83 -12.55 8.21
N ARG A 32 2.67 -11.54 8.48
CA ARG A 32 2.67 -10.82 9.76
C ARG A 32 1.85 -9.55 9.70
N SER A 33 1.19 -9.21 10.81
CA SER A 33 0.48 -7.95 10.99
C SER A 33 1.14 -7.09 12.05
N ILE A 34 1.13 -5.78 11.82
CA ILE A 34 1.64 -4.75 12.74
C ILE A 34 0.52 -3.76 13.00
N GLN A 35 0.27 -3.41 14.25
CA GLN A 35 -0.66 -2.36 14.64
C GLN A 35 -0.01 -0.99 14.41
N LEU A 36 -0.70 -0.10 13.68
CA LEU A 36 -0.20 1.25 13.40
C LEU A 36 -0.83 2.31 14.29
N THR A 37 -2.06 2.10 14.75
CA THR A 37 -2.78 3.06 15.61
C THR A 37 -3.30 2.39 16.87
N ASN A 38 -3.63 3.19 17.89
CA ASN A 38 -4.26 2.71 19.11
C ASN A 38 -5.44 3.61 19.49
N GLY A 39 -6.65 3.14 19.23
CA GLY A 39 -7.90 3.82 19.56
C GLY A 39 -8.21 5.08 18.75
N LEU A 40 -7.55 5.27 17.59
CA LEU A 40 -7.73 6.48 16.75
C LEU A 40 -8.78 6.30 15.65
N GLY A 41 -9.05 5.06 15.22
CA GLY A 41 -10.01 4.77 14.16
C GLY A 41 -11.45 4.64 14.64
N ASP A 42 -12.35 4.51 13.69
CA ASP A 42 -13.74 4.06 13.84
C ASP A 42 -14.08 3.03 12.76
N SER A 43 -15.34 2.56 12.70
CA SER A 43 -15.77 1.55 11.73
C SER A 43 -15.72 2.01 10.26
N PHE A 44 -15.65 3.32 10.02
CA PHE A 44 -15.61 3.91 8.67
C PHE A 44 -14.19 4.32 8.25
N SER A 45 -13.19 4.13 9.12
CA SER A 45 -11.81 4.48 8.79
C SER A 45 -11.27 3.63 7.63
N ILE A 46 -11.04 4.27 6.50
CA ILE A 46 -10.44 3.65 5.31
C ILE A 46 -9.01 4.16 5.16
N PRO A 47 -7.98 3.29 5.22
CA PRO A 47 -6.61 3.71 5.01
C PRO A 47 -6.34 4.05 3.54
N VAL A 48 -5.71 5.20 3.28
CA VAL A 48 -5.35 5.67 1.94
C VAL A 48 -3.84 5.84 1.84
N TRP A 49 -3.22 5.07 0.97
CA TRP A 49 -1.78 5.07 0.76
C TRP A 49 -1.29 6.28 -0.03
N SER A 50 -0.20 6.89 0.43
CA SER A 50 0.56 7.82 -0.42
C SER A 50 1.14 7.10 -1.64
N ALA A 51 1.41 7.82 -2.73
CA ALA A 51 1.88 7.22 -3.97
C ALA A 51 3.24 6.51 -3.82
N ASP A 52 4.09 6.93 -2.87
CA ASP A 52 5.38 6.32 -2.55
C ASP A 52 5.30 5.26 -1.43
N ASN A 53 4.11 4.97 -0.90
CA ASN A 53 3.87 4.08 0.23
C ASN A 53 4.61 4.48 1.53
N SER A 54 5.04 5.73 1.67
CA SER A 54 5.70 6.23 2.89
C SER A 54 4.72 6.67 3.97
N LYS A 55 3.45 6.89 3.59
CA LYS A 55 2.41 7.41 4.48
C LYS A 55 1.06 6.72 4.24
N ILE A 56 0.24 6.72 5.28
CA ILE A 56 -1.18 6.34 5.20
C ILE A 56 -1.99 7.48 5.81
N ALA A 57 -3.01 7.96 5.09
CA ALA A 57 -4.01 8.87 5.65
C ALA A 57 -5.31 8.13 5.93
N PHE A 58 -6.05 8.55 6.94
CA PHE A 58 -7.39 8.05 7.24
C PHE A 58 -8.17 9.10 8.04
N VAL A 59 -9.49 9.00 7.96
CA VAL A 59 -10.38 9.72 8.87
C VAL A 59 -10.67 8.80 10.06
N GLY A 60 -10.38 9.26 11.24
CA GLY A 60 -10.61 8.54 12.48
C GLY A 60 -11.82 9.06 13.25
N ARG A 61 -11.86 8.73 14.54
CA ARG A 61 -12.94 9.15 15.44
C ARG A 61 -13.16 10.66 15.40
N ASN A 62 -14.42 11.06 15.51
CA ASN A 62 -14.86 12.45 15.54
C ASN A 62 -14.44 13.26 14.29
N GLY A 63 -14.23 12.59 13.15
CA GLY A 63 -13.83 13.25 11.92
C GLY A 63 -12.40 13.76 11.91
N ILE A 64 -11.52 13.28 12.78
CA ILE A 64 -10.12 13.71 12.78
C ILE A 64 -9.37 13.04 11.63
N VAL A 65 -8.75 13.86 10.77
CA VAL A 65 -7.88 13.40 9.69
C VAL A 65 -6.49 13.14 10.24
N TYR A 66 -6.02 11.90 10.10
CA TYR A 66 -4.69 11.47 10.55
C TYR A 66 -3.79 11.14 9.37
N ILE A 67 -2.50 11.40 9.55
CA ILE A 67 -1.42 10.91 8.68
C ILE A 67 -0.46 10.06 9.52
N ILE A 68 -0.28 8.80 9.13
CA ILE A 68 0.72 7.89 9.68
C ILE A 68 1.97 7.99 8.80
N TYR A 69 3.11 8.31 9.41
CA TYR A 69 4.43 8.33 8.77
C TYR A 69 5.14 7.02 9.05
N LEU A 70 5.14 6.11 8.08
CA LEU A 70 5.59 4.72 8.28
C LEU A 70 7.08 4.60 8.61
N ALA A 71 7.91 5.52 8.12
CA ALA A 71 9.36 5.47 8.37
C ALA A 71 9.74 5.75 9.83
N ILE A 72 9.01 6.64 10.50
CA ILE A 72 9.32 7.11 11.86
C ILE A 72 8.32 6.61 12.91
N GLY A 73 7.28 5.88 12.49
CA GLY A 73 6.20 5.44 13.37
C GLY A 73 5.34 6.59 13.94
N GLY A 74 5.49 7.82 13.40
CA GLY A 74 4.78 9.01 13.87
C GLY A 74 3.36 9.09 13.31
N ILE A 75 2.42 9.64 14.10
CA ILE A 75 1.05 9.92 13.68
C ILE A 75 0.78 11.40 13.94
N ALA A 76 0.28 12.10 12.93
CA ALA A 76 -0.14 13.49 13.03
C ALA A 76 -1.64 13.60 12.81
N ALA A 77 -2.35 14.25 13.74
CA ALA A 77 -3.69 14.79 13.51
C ALA A 77 -3.53 16.12 12.75
N ILE A 78 -4.14 16.25 11.59
CA ILE A 78 -3.96 17.43 10.74
C ILE A 78 -5.17 18.33 10.70
N ASP A 79 -6.38 17.78 10.79
CA ASP A 79 -7.64 18.53 10.74
C ASP A 79 -8.74 17.78 11.46
N GLN A 80 -9.86 18.46 11.73
CA GLN A 80 -11.11 17.86 12.17
C GLN A 80 -12.22 18.28 11.22
N ILE A 81 -12.82 17.32 10.54
CA ILE A 81 -13.76 17.52 9.45
C ILE A 81 -15.17 17.00 9.81
N GLU A 82 -16.16 17.55 9.14
CA GLU A 82 -17.49 16.95 9.06
C GLU A 82 -17.49 15.92 7.95
N THR A 83 -17.88 14.69 8.26
CA THR A 83 -17.88 13.57 7.32
C THR A 83 -19.27 13.31 6.78
N ASP A 84 -19.34 13.00 5.49
CA ASP A 84 -20.52 12.52 4.79
C ASP A 84 -20.13 11.42 3.78
N GLU A 85 -21.09 10.94 2.99
CA GLU A 85 -20.87 9.88 2.00
C GLU A 85 -19.91 10.29 0.87
N SER A 86 -19.71 11.60 0.64
CA SER A 86 -18.79 12.14 -0.36
C SER A 86 -17.40 12.48 0.21
N THR A 87 -17.19 12.24 1.49
CA THR A 87 -15.91 12.49 2.15
C THR A 87 -14.87 11.49 1.68
N THR A 88 -13.86 11.95 0.97
CA THR A 88 -12.75 11.14 0.48
C THR A 88 -11.43 11.80 0.77
N LEU A 89 -10.39 10.96 0.85
CA LEU A 89 -9.00 11.38 0.93
C LEU A 89 -8.27 10.87 -0.32
N ASP A 90 -7.41 11.67 -0.91
CA ASP A 90 -6.52 11.20 -1.97
C ASP A 90 -5.17 11.91 -1.94
N TRP A 91 -4.08 11.16 -2.15
CA TRP A 91 -2.73 11.68 -2.15
C TRP A 91 -2.30 12.19 -3.51
N SER A 92 -1.64 13.34 -3.53
CA SER A 92 -0.99 13.79 -4.76
C SER A 92 0.06 12.78 -5.24
N PRO A 93 0.28 12.64 -6.56
CA PRO A 93 1.32 11.78 -7.11
C PRO A 93 2.73 12.14 -6.64
N THR A 94 2.93 13.37 -6.14
CA THR A 94 4.19 13.86 -5.59
C THR A 94 4.38 13.55 -4.10
N ASN A 95 3.36 12.98 -3.43
CA ASN A 95 3.31 12.70 -1.99
C ASN A 95 3.40 13.94 -1.08
N ARG A 96 3.24 15.13 -1.68
CA ARG A 96 3.35 16.41 -1.00
C ARG A 96 2.01 16.89 -0.45
N ASP A 97 0.94 16.72 -1.21
CA ASP A 97 -0.37 17.22 -0.83
C ASP A 97 -1.34 16.06 -0.58
N LEU A 98 -2.15 16.19 0.45
CA LEU A 98 -3.33 15.38 0.69
C LEU A 98 -4.56 16.20 0.32
N ALA A 99 -5.35 15.72 -0.63
CA ALA A 99 -6.66 16.29 -0.95
C ALA A 99 -7.74 15.62 -0.11
N TYR A 100 -8.70 16.39 0.38
CA TYR A 100 -9.88 15.86 1.05
C TYR A 100 -11.06 16.81 0.95
N THR A 101 -12.24 16.29 1.25
CA THR A 101 -13.49 17.03 1.20
C THR A 101 -14.12 17.12 2.58
N THR A 102 -14.65 18.29 2.89
CA THR A 102 -15.47 18.55 4.09
C THR A 102 -16.36 19.74 3.82
N ARG A 103 -17.58 19.75 4.36
CA ARG A 103 -18.56 20.83 4.18
C ARG A 103 -18.77 21.20 2.71
N ASN A 104 -18.77 20.20 1.84
CA ASN A 104 -18.87 20.37 0.39
C ASN A 104 -17.76 21.23 -0.25
N GLN A 105 -16.62 21.38 0.42
CA GLN A 105 -15.44 22.10 -0.07
C GLN A 105 -14.29 21.16 -0.29
N ILE A 106 -13.37 21.49 -1.21
CA ILE A 106 -12.16 20.74 -1.50
C ILE A 106 -10.95 21.43 -0.90
N TYR A 107 -10.28 20.74 0.01
CA TYR A 107 -9.08 21.18 0.69
C TYR A 107 -7.85 20.45 0.19
N LEU A 108 -6.73 21.16 0.11
CA LEU A 108 -5.39 20.57 -0.06
C LEU A 108 -4.55 20.91 1.16
N TYR A 109 -3.99 19.88 1.78
CA TYR A 109 -3.04 20.00 2.87
C TYR A 109 -1.63 19.69 2.38
N ASP A 110 -0.71 20.65 2.46
CA ASP A 110 0.71 20.46 2.14
C ASP A 110 1.42 19.91 3.39
N VAL A 111 1.88 18.65 3.30
CA VAL A 111 2.49 17.94 4.44
C VAL A 111 3.88 18.46 4.83
N GLN A 112 4.51 19.25 3.98
CA GLN A 112 5.84 19.82 4.25
C GLN A 112 5.74 21.18 4.95
N SER A 113 4.83 22.04 4.49
CA SER A 113 4.63 23.37 5.05
C SER A 113 3.55 23.42 6.13
N HIS A 114 2.78 22.34 6.32
CA HIS A 114 1.62 22.25 7.22
C HIS A 114 0.54 23.30 6.94
N LYS A 115 0.37 23.66 5.67
CA LYS A 115 -0.60 24.68 5.25
C LYS A 115 -1.77 24.06 4.49
N PHE A 116 -2.93 24.66 4.71
CA PHE A 116 -4.16 24.35 4.00
C PHE A 116 -4.45 25.38 2.92
N ARG A 117 -5.11 24.95 1.85
CA ARG A 117 -5.73 25.83 0.86
C ARG A 117 -7.03 25.21 0.36
N VAL A 118 -8.05 26.03 0.19
CA VAL A 118 -9.30 25.65 -0.48
C VAL A 118 -9.13 25.86 -1.98
N ILE A 119 -9.51 24.89 -2.80
CA ILE A 119 -9.42 24.99 -4.25
C ILE A 119 -10.80 25.02 -4.90
N SER A 120 -11.85 24.59 -4.21
CA SER A 120 -13.24 24.70 -4.63
C SER A 120 -14.15 24.85 -3.42
N GLU A 121 -15.13 25.74 -3.55
CA GLU A 121 -16.18 25.95 -2.54
C GLU A 121 -17.33 24.93 -2.67
N GLN A 122 -17.27 24.05 -3.67
CA GLN A 122 -18.24 22.99 -3.90
C GLN A 122 -17.53 21.75 -4.47
N GLY A 123 -17.74 20.59 -3.85
CA GLY A 123 -17.25 19.33 -4.37
C GLY A 123 -17.15 18.22 -3.35
N GLY A 124 -17.26 16.99 -3.87
CA GLY A 124 -17.07 15.74 -3.15
C GLY A 124 -16.23 14.74 -3.96
N ASP A 125 -15.90 13.59 -3.38
CA ASP A 125 -15.20 12.48 -4.05
C ASP A 125 -13.93 12.90 -4.81
N VAL A 126 -13.03 13.58 -4.13
CA VAL A 126 -11.82 14.14 -4.73
C VAL A 126 -10.82 13.07 -5.18
N GLN A 127 -10.27 13.22 -6.41
CA GLN A 127 -9.25 12.34 -6.98
C GLN A 127 -8.17 13.13 -7.72
N TRP A 128 -6.89 12.84 -7.44
CA TRP A 128 -5.78 13.47 -8.13
C TRP A 128 -5.56 12.90 -9.53
N PHE A 129 -5.39 13.78 -10.52
CA PHE A 129 -4.86 13.34 -11.81
C PHE A 129 -3.39 12.91 -11.68
N PRO A 130 -2.93 11.91 -12.46
CA PRO A 130 -1.55 11.45 -12.45
C PRO A 130 -0.51 12.54 -12.73
N SER A 131 -0.91 13.62 -13.38
CA SER A 131 -0.08 14.80 -13.63
C SER A 131 0.30 15.56 -12.36
N GLY A 132 -0.48 15.40 -11.26
CA GLY A 132 -0.35 16.19 -10.04
C GLY A 132 -0.73 17.67 -10.19
N ARG A 133 -1.38 18.05 -11.31
CA ARG A 133 -1.73 19.44 -11.62
C ARG A 133 -3.21 19.73 -11.50
N GLU A 134 -4.03 18.70 -11.46
CA GLU A 134 -5.49 18.81 -11.52
C GLU A 134 -6.13 17.77 -10.61
N ILE A 135 -7.37 18.06 -10.25
CA ILE A 135 -8.26 17.25 -9.40
C ILE A 135 -9.54 16.94 -10.22
N LEU A 136 -9.97 15.69 -10.20
CA LEU A 136 -11.32 15.26 -10.54
C LEU A 136 -12.16 15.29 -9.26
N TYR A 137 -13.40 15.76 -9.37
CA TYR A 137 -14.34 15.77 -8.25
C TYR A 137 -15.78 15.76 -8.75
N GLN A 138 -16.72 15.43 -7.89
CA GLN A 138 -18.14 15.60 -8.16
C GLN A 138 -18.66 16.94 -7.61
N GLY A 139 -19.63 17.52 -8.30
CA GLY A 139 -20.28 18.76 -7.86
C GLY A 139 -21.59 18.97 -8.59
N ALA A 140 -22.47 19.82 -8.06
CA ALA A 140 -23.72 20.18 -8.70
C ALA A 140 -23.49 21.14 -9.87
N ASP A 141 -24.21 20.95 -10.97
CA ASP A 141 -24.35 21.92 -12.05
C ASP A 141 -25.39 23.00 -11.71
N GLU A 142 -25.67 23.92 -12.65
CA GLU A 142 -26.63 25.00 -12.48
C GLU A 142 -28.07 24.51 -12.23
N ALA A 143 -28.38 23.28 -12.66
CA ALA A 143 -29.68 22.64 -12.44
C ALA A 143 -29.72 21.85 -11.12
N GLY A 144 -28.61 21.79 -10.36
CA GLY A 144 -28.49 21.01 -9.13
C GLY A 144 -28.20 19.53 -9.36
N VAL A 145 -27.91 19.12 -10.60
CA VAL A 145 -27.58 17.73 -10.94
C VAL A 145 -26.09 17.48 -10.70
N GLN A 146 -25.76 16.36 -10.04
CA GLN A 146 -24.39 15.98 -9.78
C GLN A 146 -23.65 15.60 -11.06
N GLN A 147 -22.51 16.23 -11.29
CA GLN A 147 -21.65 16.03 -12.44
C GLN A 147 -20.19 15.83 -12.02
N LEU A 148 -19.39 15.26 -12.90
CA LEU A 148 -17.93 15.24 -12.73
C LEU A 148 -17.32 16.52 -13.29
N TYR A 149 -16.41 17.08 -12.49
CA TYR A 149 -15.64 18.27 -12.84
C TYR A 149 -14.14 18.01 -12.74
N ARG A 150 -13.40 18.80 -13.48
CA ARG A 150 -11.94 18.89 -13.40
C ARG A 150 -11.54 20.32 -13.06
N ILE A 151 -10.58 20.49 -12.15
CA ILE A 151 -10.08 21.79 -11.71
C ILE A 151 -8.57 21.73 -11.50
N GLY A 152 -7.87 22.82 -11.79
CA GLY A 152 -6.46 22.95 -11.45
C GLY A 152 -6.24 23.04 -9.95
N VAL A 153 -5.08 22.55 -9.46
CA VAL A 153 -4.72 22.60 -8.02
C VAL A 153 -4.56 24.01 -7.47
N ASN A 154 -4.54 25.02 -8.33
CA ASN A 154 -4.60 26.45 -7.97
C ASN A 154 -6.03 27.02 -7.93
N GLY A 155 -7.06 26.18 -8.11
CA GLY A 155 -8.46 26.57 -8.16
C GLY A 155 -8.93 27.14 -9.50
N SER A 156 -8.08 27.18 -10.52
CA SER A 156 -8.45 27.71 -11.85
C SER A 156 -8.81 26.61 -12.85
N GLY A 157 -9.42 26.98 -13.97
CA GLY A 157 -9.70 26.09 -15.10
C GLY A 157 -10.76 25.05 -14.80
N LYS A 158 -11.75 25.36 -13.95
CA LYS A 158 -12.91 24.47 -13.70
C LYS A 158 -13.59 24.14 -15.03
N ARG A 159 -13.78 22.83 -15.26
CA ARG A 159 -14.47 22.32 -16.45
C ARG A 159 -15.34 21.13 -16.09
N GLN A 160 -16.62 21.19 -16.50
CA GLN A 160 -17.55 20.06 -16.43
C GLN A 160 -17.17 18.97 -17.44
N ILE A 161 -17.23 17.72 -17.03
CA ILE A 161 -16.86 16.53 -17.83
C ILE A 161 -18.11 15.76 -18.27
N THR A 162 -19.07 15.58 -17.36
CA THR A 162 -20.32 14.86 -17.64
C THR A 162 -21.49 15.82 -17.77
N SER A 163 -22.53 15.40 -18.50
CA SER A 163 -23.79 16.08 -18.61
C SER A 163 -24.88 15.02 -18.61
N ASN A 164 -25.09 14.37 -17.47
CA ASN A 164 -26.04 13.31 -17.28
C ASN A 164 -27.15 13.73 -16.30
N ASN A 165 -28.25 13.02 -16.29
CA ASN A 165 -29.38 13.22 -15.39
C ASN A 165 -29.63 11.98 -14.51
N GLU A 166 -28.56 11.21 -14.19
CA GLU A 166 -28.70 9.90 -13.56
C GLU A 166 -28.82 9.97 -12.01
N GLY A 167 -28.85 11.16 -11.44
CA GLY A 167 -28.91 11.36 -9.99
C GLY A 167 -27.53 11.45 -9.33
N PRO A 168 -27.43 11.25 -8.02
CA PRO A 168 -26.17 11.39 -7.31
C PRO A 168 -25.12 10.42 -7.83
N LEU A 169 -23.89 10.90 -7.92
CA LEU A 169 -22.71 10.11 -8.27
C LEU A 169 -22.01 9.70 -6.96
N ASN A 170 -21.73 8.43 -6.80
CA ASN A 170 -21.05 7.90 -5.61
C ASN A 170 -19.81 7.11 -6.03
N ASN A 171 -18.86 6.96 -5.12
CA ASN A 171 -17.64 6.16 -5.33
C ASN A 171 -16.84 6.59 -6.58
N VAL A 172 -16.71 7.88 -6.81
CA VAL A 172 -15.92 8.39 -7.93
C VAL A 172 -14.46 7.96 -7.79
N ARG A 173 -13.92 7.33 -8.84
CA ARG A 173 -12.52 6.88 -8.90
C ARG A 173 -11.93 7.20 -10.26
N LEU A 174 -10.80 7.90 -10.26
CA LEU A 174 -10.02 8.14 -11.47
C LEU A 174 -9.18 6.91 -11.82
N SER A 175 -9.11 6.54 -13.11
CA SER A 175 -8.18 5.49 -13.54
C SER A 175 -6.72 5.91 -13.30
N PRO A 176 -5.81 4.99 -12.96
CA PRO A 176 -4.40 5.30 -12.71
C PRO A 176 -3.68 6.03 -13.85
N ASP A 177 -4.13 5.87 -15.10
CA ASP A 177 -3.60 6.60 -16.28
C ASP A 177 -4.26 7.97 -16.49
N GLY A 178 -5.31 8.30 -15.72
CA GLY A 178 -6.05 9.55 -15.84
C GLY A 178 -6.93 9.68 -17.07
N THR A 179 -7.24 8.57 -17.77
CA THR A 179 -8.02 8.61 -19.03
C THR A 179 -9.51 8.32 -18.84
N PHE A 180 -9.88 7.62 -17.77
CA PHE A 180 -11.25 7.28 -17.42
C PHE A 180 -11.56 7.65 -15.97
N ALA A 181 -12.83 7.96 -15.70
CA ALA A 181 -13.38 7.92 -14.35
C ALA A 181 -14.43 6.81 -14.26
N LEU A 182 -14.61 6.20 -13.10
CA LEU A 182 -15.74 5.37 -12.74
C LEU A 182 -16.55 6.03 -11.64
N TYR A 183 -17.82 5.73 -11.57
CA TYR A 183 -18.71 6.10 -10.47
C TYR A 183 -19.88 5.12 -10.39
N THR A 184 -20.57 5.11 -9.27
CA THR A 184 -21.83 4.39 -9.12
C THR A 184 -23.00 5.37 -9.08
N THR A 185 -24.13 4.98 -9.68
CA THR A 185 -25.40 5.70 -9.58
C THR A 185 -26.38 4.85 -8.80
N PRO A 186 -27.10 5.39 -7.80
CA PRO A 186 -28.16 4.66 -7.15
C PRO A 186 -29.36 4.52 -8.09
N GLY A 187 -29.73 3.29 -8.44
CA GLY A 187 -31.02 2.99 -9.02
C GLY A 187 -32.02 2.60 -7.94
N ALA A 188 -33.30 2.57 -8.23
CA ALA A 188 -34.37 2.26 -7.27
C ALA A 188 -34.20 0.87 -6.58
N SER A 189 -33.53 -0.06 -7.26
CA SER A 189 -33.24 -1.41 -6.74
C SER A 189 -31.84 -1.89 -7.09
N ILE A 190 -31.09 -1.15 -7.90
CA ILE A 190 -29.82 -1.58 -8.50
C ILE A 190 -28.82 -0.43 -8.36
N SER A 191 -27.59 -0.70 -7.95
CA SER A 191 -26.49 0.23 -8.06
C SER A 191 -25.71 -0.06 -9.35
N LEU A 192 -25.72 0.86 -10.31
CA LEU A 192 -25.02 0.72 -11.58
C LEU A 192 -23.62 1.29 -11.50
N ILE A 193 -22.66 0.60 -12.09
CA ILE A 193 -21.32 1.14 -12.31
C ILE A 193 -21.27 1.76 -13.69
N ARG A 194 -20.82 3.01 -13.75
CA ARG A 194 -20.57 3.74 -15.00
C ARG A 194 -19.07 4.03 -15.13
N THR A 195 -18.59 4.04 -16.37
CA THR A 195 -17.29 4.65 -16.68
C THR A 195 -17.46 5.72 -17.74
N VAL A 196 -16.64 6.76 -17.64
CA VAL A 196 -16.61 7.86 -18.62
C VAL A 196 -15.18 8.04 -19.12
N GLU A 197 -15.04 8.12 -20.45
CA GLU A 197 -13.78 8.48 -21.09
C GLU A 197 -13.62 10.01 -21.05
N LEU A 198 -12.63 10.49 -20.30
CA LEU A 198 -12.50 11.91 -19.95
C LEU A 198 -12.17 12.83 -21.12
N SER A 199 -11.62 12.29 -22.21
CA SER A 199 -11.30 13.05 -23.43
C SER A 199 -12.49 13.29 -24.33
N THR A 200 -13.45 12.37 -24.34
CA THR A 200 -14.60 12.36 -25.26
C THR A 200 -15.94 12.59 -24.55
N GLY A 201 -15.98 12.34 -23.21
CA GLY A 201 -17.23 12.29 -22.45
C GLY A 201 -18.08 11.04 -22.72
N ALA A 202 -17.56 10.05 -23.47
CA ALA A 202 -18.27 8.83 -23.76
C ALA A 202 -18.51 8.00 -22.51
N LEU A 203 -19.78 7.62 -22.29
CA LEU A 203 -20.23 6.83 -21.14
C LEU A 203 -20.33 5.36 -21.51
N PHE A 204 -19.96 4.50 -20.58
CA PHE A 204 -20.07 3.05 -20.69
C PHE A 204 -20.73 2.52 -19.43
N GLU A 205 -21.71 1.64 -19.60
CA GLU A 205 -22.34 0.91 -18.53
C GLU A 205 -21.56 -0.37 -18.25
N ILE A 206 -21.22 -0.58 -16.99
CA ILE A 206 -20.63 -1.80 -16.50
C ILE A 206 -21.77 -2.59 -15.87
N ASP A 207 -22.18 -3.67 -16.50
CA ASP A 207 -23.30 -4.48 -16.03
C ASP A 207 -22.84 -5.44 -14.93
N GLY A 208 -23.54 -5.43 -13.82
CA GLY A 208 -23.38 -6.37 -12.69
C GLY A 208 -24.46 -7.46 -12.65
N GLY A 209 -25.32 -7.54 -13.67
CA GLY A 209 -26.47 -8.45 -13.72
C GLY A 209 -27.75 -7.86 -13.12
N SER A 210 -28.89 -8.43 -13.48
CA SER A 210 -30.24 -7.87 -13.28
C SER A 210 -30.72 -7.75 -11.81
N LEU A 211 -30.00 -8.30 -10.84
CA LEU A 211 -30.34 -8.24 -9.41
C LEU A 211 -29.24 -7.55 -8.59
N ALA A 212 -28.19 -7.08 -9.22
CA ALA A 212 -26.97 -6.73 -8.52
C ALA A 212 -27.00 -5.30 -7.94
N LYS A 213 -26.83 -5.22 -6.64
CA LYS A 213 -26.19 -4.06 -6.04
C LYS A 213 -24.67 -4.25 -6.21
N ASN A 214 -24.04 -3.32 -6.91
CA ASN A 214 -22.60 -3.35 -7.18
C ASN A 214 -21.87 -2.44 -6.20
N TYR A 215 -20.88 -2.99 -5.51
CA TYR A 215 -20.20 -2.31 -4.41
C TYR A 215 -18.70 -2.22 -4.66
N HIS A 216 -18.11 -1.15 -4.13
CA HIS A 216 -16.67 -0.93 -4.03
C HIS A 216 -15.90 -1.12 -5.35
N PRO A 217 -16.36 -0.57 -6.48
CA PRO A 217 -15.64 -0.69 -7.75
C PRO A 217 -14.27 0.00 -7.65
N THR A 218 -13.23 -0.66 -8.15
CA THR A 218 -11.87 -0.09 -8.16
C THR A 218 -11.09 -0.50 -9.40
N TRP A 219 -10.23 0.42 -9.87
CA TRP A 219 -9.42 0.24 -11.06
C TRP A 219 -8.26 -0.73 -10.84
N SER A 220 -7.97 -1.55 -11.85
CA SER A 220 -6.68 -2.25 -11.92
C SER A 220 -5.52 -1.26 -12.08
N PRO A 221 -4.31 -1.58 -11.59
CA PRO A 221 -3.14 -0.71 -11.69
C PRO A 221 -2.76 -0.28 -13.11
N ASN A 222 -3.14 -1.07 -14.11
CA ASN A 222 -2.90 -0.78 -15.53
C ASN A 222 -4.09 -0.10 -16.23
N SER A 223 -5.09 0.36 -15.47
CA SER A 223 -6.28 1.08 -15.96
C SER A 223 -7.15 0.30 -16.96
N GLY A 224 -6.87 -0.98 -17.16
CA GLY A 224 -7.57 -1.78 -18.18
C GLY A 224 -8.83 -2.48 -17.69
N ARG A 225 -8.97 -2.67 -16.38
CA ARG A 225 -10.02 -3.47 -15.76
C ARG A 225 -10.55 -2.82 -14.49
N ILE A 226 -11.75 -3.24 -14.11
CA ILE A 226 -12.43 -2.87 -12.87
C ILE A 226 -12.73 -4.16 -12.12
N VAL A 227 -12.48 -4.19 -10.80
CA VAL A 227 -13.00 -5.21 -9.89
C VAL A 227 -14.08 -4.58 -9.02
N PHE A 228 -15.09 -5.34 -8.69
CA PHE A 228 -16.19 -4.94 -7.80
C PHE A 228 -16.81 -6.17 -7.14
N SER A 229 -17.57 -5.96 -6.08
CA SER A 229 -18.42 -6.99 -5.50
C SER A 229 -19.87 -6.80 -5.95
N ALA A 230 -20.51 -7.85 -6.40
CA ALA A 230 -21.89 -7.86 -6.88
C ALA A 230 -22.75 -8.79 -6.04
N THR A 231 -23.88 -8.30 -5.54
CA THR A 231 -24.82 -9.13 -4.79
C THR A 231 -25.42 -10.20 -5.69
N SER A 232 -25.44 -11.43 -5.20
CA SER A 232 -26.07 -12.59 -5.83
C SER A 232 -26.91 -13.35 -4.81
N TYR A 233 -27.73 -14.27 -5.24
CA TYR A 233 -28.62 -15.08 -4.41
C TYR A 233 -28.58 -16.53 -4.87
N SER A 234 -28.58 -17.46 -3.91
CA SER A 234 -28.87 -18.87 -4.17
C SER A 234 -29.75 -19.46 -3.04
N ASP A 235 -30.57 -20.44 -3.38
CA ASP A 235 -31.45 -21.10 -2.40
C ASP A 235 -30.67 -21.80 -1.28
N GLN A 236 -29.44 -22.18 -1.54
CA GLN A 236 -28.56 -22.89 -0.58
C GLN A 236 -27.84 -21.94 0.39
N GLN A 237 -27.48 -20.74 -0.06
CA GLN A 237 -26.62 -19.79 0.67
C GLN A 237 -27.33 -18.49 1.08
N GLY A 238 -28.52 -18.21 0.52
CA GLY A 238 -29.14 -16.90 0.64
C GLY A 238 -28.39 -15.84 -0.19
N TYR A 239 -28.32 -14.63 0.31
CA TYR A 239 -27.56 -13.55 -0.31
C TYR A 239 -26.06 -13.66 -0.04
N TYR A 240 -25.25 -13.49 -1.08
CA TYR A 240 -23.79 -13.45 -1.02
C TYR A 240 -23.26 -12.46 -2.05
N ASN A 241 -21.96 -12.15 -2.02
CA ASN A 241 -21.36 -11.34 -3.07
C ASN A 241 -20.43 -12.17 -3.96
N GLU A 242 -20.47 -11.89 -5.24
CA GLU A 242 -19.50 -12.36 -6.22
C GLU A 242 -18.44 -11.29 -6.45
N ILE A 243 -17.18 -11.68 -6.43
CA ILE A 243 -16.05 -10.82 -6.79
C ILE A 243 -15.87 -10.92 -8.30
N ARG A 244 -16.21 -9.86 -9.00
CA ARG A 244 -16.25 -9.80 -10.47
C ARG A 244 -15.18 -8.87 -11.02
N VAL A 245 -14.67 -9.20 -12.21
CA VAL A 245 -13.74 -8.38 -12.99
C VAL A 245 -14.28 -8.18 -14.39
N VAL A 246 -14.20 -6.94 -14.88
CA VAL A 246 -14.68 -6.53 -16.20
C VAL A 246 -13.71 -5.55 -16.86
N GLY A 247 -13.81 -5.37 -18.17
CA GLY A 247 -13.07 -4.35 -18.91
C GLY A 247 -13.55 -2.92 -18.61
N LYS A 248 -12.70 -1.93 -18.83
CA LYS A 248 -13.02 -0.51 -18.58
C LYS A 248 -14.18 0.08 -19.40
N ARG A 249 -14.59 -0.59 -20.46
CA ARG A 249 -15.74 -0.22 -21.30
C ARG A 249 -16.86 -1.26 -21.23
N GLY A 250 -16.89 -2.07 -20.17
CA GLY A 250 -17.81 -3.19 -20.08
C GLY A 250 -17.32 -4.42 -20.85
N GLY A 251 -18.25 -5.28 -21.24
CA GLY A 251 -17.99 -6.52 -21.96
C GLY A 251 -18.16 -7.75 -21.08
N GLN A 252 -17.47 -8.84 -21.41
CA GLN A 252 -17.60 -10.08 -20.68
C GLN A 252 -17.05 -9.96 -19.26
N GLU A 253 -17.92 -10.13 -18.26
CA GLU A 253 -17.56 -10.22 -16.86
C GLU A 253 -17.02 -11.60 -16.54
N LYS A 254 -16.07 -11.62 -15.60
CA LYS A 254 -15.54 -12.86 -15.03
C LYS A 254 -15.76 -12.87 -13.54
N VAL A 255 -16.53 -13.85 -13.04
CA VAL A 255 -16.59 -14.17 -11.61
C VAL A 255 -15.29 -14.88 -11.21
N LEU A 256 -14.59 -14.33 -10.23
CA LEU A 256 -13.36 -14.90 -9.70
C LEU A 256 -13.61 -15.82 -8.51
N THR A 257 -14.47 -15.38 -7.60
CA THR A 257 -14.81 -16.09 -6.36
C THR A 257 -16.02 -15.43 -5.72
N THR A 258 -16.46 -15.97 -4.57
CA THR A 258 -17.56 -15.45 -3.77
C THR A 258 -17.07 -15.02 -2.38
N SER A 259 -17.83 -14.13 -1.74
CA SER A 259 -17.70 -13.74 -0.34
C SER A 259 -19.04 -13.96 0.36
N SER A 260 -19.01 -14.43 1.61
CA SER A 260 -20.18 -14.56 2.45
C SER A 260 -20.66 -13.21 3.01
N CYS A 261 -19.90 -12.14 2.79
CA CYS A 261 -20.24 -10.79 3.27
C CYS A 261 -21.05 -10.04 2.23
N PHE A 262 -22.03 -9.28 2.69
CA PHE A 262 -22.74 -8.31 1.89
C PHE A 262 -21.90 -7.04 1.75
N SER A 263 -21.86 -6.43 0.56
CA SER A 263 -21.05 -5.20 0.31
C SER A 263 -19.56 -5.37 0.67
N THR A 264 -18.92 -6.38 0.09
CA THR A 264 -17.51 -6.71 0.37
C THR A 264 -16.54 -5.69 -0.23
N PRO A 265 -15.71 -5.01 0.59
CA PRO A 265 -14.60 -4.22 0.07
C PRO A 265 -13.60 -5.09 -0.70
N VAL A 266 -13.10 -4.55 -1.81
CA VAL A 266 -12.13 -5.21 -2.69
C VAL A 266 -10.98 -4.29 -3.05
N THR A 267 -9.77 -4.83 -3.25
CA THR A 267 -8.59 -4.05 -3.64
C THR A 267 -7.65 -4.86 -4.52
N TRP A 268 -6.99 -4.21 -5.48
CA TRP A 268 -6.00 -4.82 -6.36
C TRP A 268 -4.63 -4.90 -5.72
N SER A 269 -3.93 -6.00 -5.98
CA SER A 269 -2.49 -6.05 -5.73
C SER A 269 -1.74 -5.03 -6.62
N PRO A 270 -0.61 -4.48 -6.14
CA PRO A 270 0.18 -3.48 -6.89
C PRO A 270 0.61 -3.92 -8.29
N ASP A 271 0.77 -5.22 -8.52
CA ASP A 271 1.12 -5.79 -9.82
C ASP A 271 -0.08 -6.15 -10.70
N GLY A 272 -1.30 -5.94 -10.21
CA GLY A 272 -2.55 -6.21 -10.91
C GLY A 272 -2.84 -7.69 -11.15
N ARG A 273 -2.20 -8.61 -10.41
CA ARG A 273 -2.36 -10.06 -10.59
C ARG A 273 -3.32 -10.71 -9.61
N ALA A 274 -3.55 -10.07 -8.47
CA ALA A 274 -4.41 -10.56 -7.41
C ALA A 274 -5.36 -9.47 -6.90
N ILE A 275 -6.41 -9.93 -6.22
CA ILE A 275 -7.42 -9.11 -5.56
C ILE A 275 -7.54 -9.60 -4.13
N ALA A 276 -7.51 -8.69 -3.16
CA ALA A 276 -7.88 -8.99 -1.78
C ALA A 276 -9.30 -8.53 -1.51
N PHE A 277 -10.01 -9.27 -0.65
CA PHE A 277 -11.40 -9.01 -0.28
C PHE A 277 -11.69 -9.53 1.13
N LEU A 278 -12.78 -9.04 1.70
CA LEU A 278 -13.27 -9.48 3.01
C LEU A 278 -14.33 -10.55 2.86
N SER A 279 -14.39 -11.47 3.84
CA SER A 279 -15.37 -12.55 3.93
C SER A 279 -15.54 -13.01 5.38
N GLY A 280 -16.23 -14.14 5.60
CA GLY A 280 -16.43 -14.70 6.93
C GLY A 280 -17.52 -13.99 7.73
N CYS A 281 -18.47 -13.32 7.06
CA CYS A 281 -19.68 -12.81 7.68
C CYS A 281 -20.67 -13.95 7.93
N LYS A 282 -21.33 -13.89 9.07
CA LYS A 282 -22.63 -14.53 9.31
C LYS A 282 -23.71 -13.47 9.13
N GLU A 283 -24.97 -13.87 9.19
CA GLU A 283 -26.10 -12.95 9.09
C GLU A 283 -25.88 -11.67 9.91
N GLN A 284 -25.84 -10.53 9.23
CA GLN A 284 -25.64 -9.18 9.80
C GLN A 284 -24.37 -8.95 10.63
N GLU A 285 -23.39 -9.87 10.60
CA GLU A 285 -22.10 -9.69 11.25
C GLU A 285 -21.07 -9.04 10.32
N PHE A 286 -20.04 -8.44 10.93
CA PHE A 286 -18.88 -7.89 10.21
C PHE A 286 -17.98 -9.01 9.67
N ALA A 287 -17.19 -8.70 8.66
CA ALA A 287 -16.20 -9.61 8.12
C ALA A 287 -15.18 -10.03 9.19
N LYS A 288 -14.76 -11.28 9.15
CA LYS A 288 -13.75 -11.87 10.05
C LYS A 288 -12.55 -12.42 9.32
N GLU A 289 -12.60 -12.45 8.00
CA GLU A 289 -11.57 -13.05 7.18
C GLU A 289 -11.15 -12.12 6.05
N MET A 290 -9.85 -12.04 5.82
CA MET A 290 -9.27 -11.41 4.63
C MET A 290 -8.73 -12.51 3.73
N TRP A 291 -9.14 -12.48 2.47
CA TRP A 291 -8.78 -13.44 1.44
C TRP A 291 -8.10 -12.76 0.27
N ALA A 292 -7.33 -13.51 -0.51
CA ALA A 292 -6.83 -13.09 -1.80
C ALA A 292 -7.14 -14.12 -2.88
N VAL A 293 -7.37 -13.65 -4.11
CA VAL A 293 -7.59 -14.49 -5.29
C VAL A 293 -6.78 -13.96 -6.47
N THR A 294 -6.18 -14.86 -7.27
CA THR A 294 -5.45 -14.46 -8.48
C THR A 294 -6.34 -14.56 -9.72
N LEU A 295 -6.08 -13.71 -10.74
CA LEU A 295 -6.86 -13.71 -11.97
C LEU A 295 -6.63 -14.96 -12.83
N GLN A 296 -5.42 -15.51 -12.82
CA GLN A 296 -5.04 -16.66 -13.65
C GLN A 296 -5.56 -17.98 -13.07
N ASN A 297 -5.46 -18.15 -11.76
CA ASN A 297 -5.95 -19.31 -11.04
C ASN A 297 -6.85 -18.85 -9.89
N PRO A 298 -8.16 -18.71 -10.11
CA PRO A 298 -9.07 -18.08 -9.16
C PRO A 298 -9.42 -19.03 -7.98
N ARG A 299 -8.39 -19.52 -7.29
CA ARG A 299 -8.53 -20.22 -6.02
C ARG A 299 -8.24 -19.24 -4.89
N PRO A 300 -9.23 -18.92 -4.04
CA PRO A 300 -9.03 -17.98 -2.94
C PRO A 300 -8.10 -18.60 -1.89
N ILE A 301 -7.23 -17.76 -1.33
CA ILE A 301 -6.30 -18.10 -0.26
C ILE A 301 -6.63 -17.21 0.94
N LEU A 302 -6.84 -17.81 2.11
CA LEU A 302 -7.01 -17.08 3.36
C LEU A 302 -5.70 -16.41 3.76
N LEU A 303 -5.73 -15.10 3.96
CA LEU A 303 -4.58 -14.31 4.40
C LEU A 303 -4.53 -14.21 5.93
N LEU A 304 -5.65 -13.82 6.56
CA LEU A 304 -5.74 -13.71 8.02
C LEU A 304 -7.19 -13.82 8.52
N ARG A 305 -7.32 -14.05 9.83
CA ARG A 305 -8.59 -13.98 10.58
C ARG A 305 -8.47 -12.96 11.70
N GLU A 306 -9.51 -12.16 11.86
CA GLU A 306 -9.62 -11.09 12.86
C GLU A 306 -10.98 -11.12 13.53
N PRO A 307 -11.14 -10.52 14.72
CA PRO A 307 -12.45 -10.42 15.36
C PRO A 307 -13.49 -9.70 14.49
N GLN A 308 -13.09 -8.57 13.90
CA GLN A 308 -13.88 -7.80 12.94
C GLN A 308 -12.94 -7.06 11.98
N LEU A 309 -13.33 -7.00 10.71
CA LEU A 309 -12.67 -6.30 9.61
C LEU A 309 -13.67 -5.36 8.94
N PHE A 310 -13.25 -4.13 8.61
CA PHE A 310 -14.12 -3.09 8.07
C PHE A 310 -13.68 -2.57 6.72
N SER A 311 -12.38 -2.40 6.53
CA SER A 311 -11.81 -1.89 5.30
C SER A 311 -10.46 -2.54 5.02
N LEU A 312 -10.05 -2.53 3.76
CA LEU A 312 -8.73 -2.94 3.34
C LEU A 312 -8.28 -2.13 2.12
N MET A 313 -6.99 -1.85 2.06
CA MET A 313 -6.37 -1.20 0.91
C MET A 313 -4.97 -1.77 0.68
N TRP A 314 -4.76 -2.36 -0.48
CA TRP A 314 -3.42 -2.78 -0.87
C TRP A 314 -2.53 -1.56 -1.13
N SER A 315 -1.24 -1.67 -0.85
CA SER A 315 -0.27 -0.60 -1.10
C SER A 315 -0.31 -0.12 -2.55
N SER A 316 0.03 1.15 -2.75
CA SER A 316 -0.09 1.82 -4.06
C SER A 316 0.69 1.09 -5.16
N PRO A 317 0.14 0.94 -6.38
CA PRO A 317 0.78 0.28 -7.51
C PRO A 317 2.00 1.02 -8.07
N ARG A 318 2.09 2.33 -7.82
CA ARG A 318 3.18 3.16 -8.35
C ARG A 318 4.54 2.93 -7.72
N ASN A 319 4.60 2.02 -6.74
CA ASN A 319 5.87 1.69 -6.13
C ASN A 319 6.23 0.21 -6.30
N ARG A 320 7.09 -0.03 -7.21
CA ARG A 320 8.47 -0.45 -6.80
C ARG A 320 8.91 0.57 -5.78
N LEU A 321 8.87 0.23 -4.47
CA LEU A 321 9.32 1.07 -3.36
C LEU A 321 10.44 1.93 -3.89
N SER A 322 10.25 3.27 -3.97
CA SER A 322 11.28 4.15 -4.48
C SER A 322 12.53 3.82 -3.69
N ARG A 323 13.61 3.51 -4.39
CA ARG A 323 14.86 3.15 -3.76
C ARG A 323 15.78 4.33 -3.80
N LYS A 324 16.43 4.58 -2.69
CA LYS A 324 17.56 5.49 -2.63
C LYS A 324 18.85 4.69 -2.80
N ILE A 325 19.90 5.36 -3.27
CA ILE A 325 21.23 4.80 -3.29
C ILE A 325 21.91 5.21 -2.00
N TYR A 326 22.37 4.22 -1.24
CA TYR A 326 23.33 4.42 -0.18
C TYR A 326 24.74 4.34 -0.79
N THR A 327 25.58 5.32 -0.50
CA THR A 327 26.99 5.32 -0.88
C THR A 327 27.80 5.79 0.31
N ASN A 328 28.77 4.99 0.71
CA ASN A 328 29.68 5.32 1.80
C ASN A 328 31.14 5.19 1.31
N GLN A 329 31.84 6.32 1.28
CA GLN A 329 33.24 6.37 0.80
C GLN A 329 34.24 5.81 1.81
N THR A 330 33.91 5.82 3.09
CA THR A 330 34.72 5.24 4.16
C THR A 330 34.75 3.72 4.07
N TYR A 331 33.58 3.12 3.92
CA TYR A 331 33.41 1.66 3.82
C TYR A 331 33.46 1.16 2.35
N LYS A 332 33.72 2.04 1.39
CA LYS A 332 33.86 1.67 -0.03
C LYS A 332 32.70 0.83 -0.56
N VAL A 333 31.46 1.23 -0.29
CA VAL A 333 30.28 0.46 -0.67
C VAL A 333 29.18 1.36 -1.21
N SER A 334 28.40 0.82 -2.15
CA SER A 334 27.16 1.42 -2.64
C SER A 334 26.12 0.33 -2.91
N PHE A 335 24.85 0.58 -2.50
CA PHE A 335 23.72 -0.31 -2.74
C PHE A 335 22.40 0.46 -2.69
N TYR A 336 21.33 -0.18 -3.14
CA TYR A 336 19.99 0.41 -3.09
C TYR A 336 19.26 -0.03 -1.83
N TYR A 337 18.53 0.88 -1.19
CA TYR A 337 17.68 0.62 -0.03
C TYR A 337 16.30 1.26 -0.20
N PRO A 338 15.25 0.80 0.54
CA PRO A 338 13.91 1.39 0.50
C PRO A 338 13.93 2.88 0.86
N ALA A 339 13.33 3.73 0.02
CA ALA A 339 13.41 5.18 0.19
C ALA A 339 12.70 5.71 1.45
N HIS A 340 11.80 4.93 2.04
CA HIS A 340 11.11 5.25 3.29
C HIS A 340 11.95 4.97 4.55
N TRP A 341 13.09 4.23 4.42
CA TRP A 341 14.01 4.07 5.52
C TRP A 341 14.78 5.37 5.78
N GLN A 342 14.91 5.72 7.04
CA GLN A 342 15.60 6.94 7.49
C GLN A 342 16.86 6.59 8.25
N ARG A 343 17.82 7.49 8.18
CA ARG A 343 19.06 7.41 8.95
C ARG A 343 18.73 7.64 10.42
N ILE A 344 19.02 6.68 11.29
CA ILE A 344 18.87 6.78 12.75
C ILE A 344 20.22 6.92 13.45
N GLU A 345 21.28 6.33 12.87
CA GLU A 345 22.67 6.47 13.30
C GLU A 345 23.57 6.64 12.07
N GLU A 346 24.86 6.82 12.25
CA GLU A 346 25.79 7.15 11.16
C GLU A 346 25.77 6.12 10.04
N GLU A 347 25.82 4.83 10.36
CA GLU A 347 25.79 3.70 9.43
C GLU A 347 24.51 2.87 9.48
N ARG A 348 23.48 3.33 10.20
CA ARG A 348 22.23 2.60 10.38
C ARG A 348 21.02 3.37 9.82
N TYR A 349 20.24 2.66 9.02
CA TYR A 349 18.96 3.12 8.46
C TYR A 349 17.86 2.14 8.84
N GLU A 350 16.70 2.66 9.18
CA GLU A 350 15.57 1.86 9.64
C GLU A 350 14.25 2.39 9.11
N GLY A 351 13.29 1.51 8.93
CA GLY A 351 11.90 1.78 8.59
C GLY A 351 10.97 0.81 9.30
N PHE A 352 9.66 0.98 9.13
CA PHE A 352 8.65 0.12 9.77
C PHE A 352 8.77 -1.37 9.40
N ASP A 353 9.41 -1.69 8.29
CA ASP A 353 9.49 -3.03 7.69
C ASP A 353 10.87 -3.66 7.77
N GLY A 354 11.88 -2.94 8.25
CA GLY A 354 13.23 -3.46 8.36
C GLY A 354 14.30 -2.40 8.56
N PHE A 355 15.54 -2.84 8.51
CA PHE A 355 16.72 -2.00 8.71
C PHE A 355 17.91 -2.48 7.90
N PHE A 356 18.92 -1.63 7.78
CA PHE A 356 20.30 -2.04 7.53
C PHE A 356 21.27 -1.27 8.43
N GLN A 357 22.41 -1.91 8.70
CA GLN A 357 23.56 -1.31 9.33
C GLN A 357 24.81 -1.84 8.64
N ILE A 358 25.84 -1.01 8.51
CA ILE A 358 27.13 -1.43 7.93
C ILE A 358 28.27 -1.24 8.91
N SER A 359 29.31 -2.05 8.73
CA SER A 359 30.58 -1.92 9.40
C SER A 359 31.69 -2.64 8.59
N ALA A 360 32.85 -2.77 9.17
CA ALA A 360 33.96 -3.54 8.63
C ALA A 360 34.62 -4.41 9.69
N ILE A 361 35.19 -5.53 9.26
CA ILE A 361 35.88 -6.50 10.14
C ILE A 361 37.34 -6.57 9.74
N SER A 362 38.23 -6.51 10.73
CA SER A 362 39.68 -6.68 10.58
C SER A 362 40.13 -8.08 11.00
N GLY A 363 41.23 -8.57 10.44
CA GLY A 363 41.82 -9.88 10.80
C GLY A 363 41.13 -11.06 10.11
N GLY A 364 41.52 -12.29 10.54
CA GLY A 364 41.08 -13.55 9.96
C GLY A 364 41.82 -13.96 8.67
N GLU A 365 42.21 -15.24 8.58
CA GLU A 365 42.94 -15.75 7.42
C GLU A 365 42.03 -16.00 6.23
N ASN A 366 40.77 -16.34 6.49
CA ASN A 366 39.82 -16.69 5.44
C ASN A 366 38.37 -16.29 5.83
N ILE A 367 37.52 -16.21 4.81
CA ILE A 367 36.11 -15.80 4.96
C ILE A 367 35.31 -16.78 5.84
N GLU A 368 35.66 -18.06 5.83
CA GLU A 368 34.93 -19.09 6.59
C GLU A 368 35.06 -18.88 8.10
N GLU A 369 36.26 -18.57 8.56
CA GLU A 369 36.54 -18.27 9.97
C GLU A 369 35.77 -17.02 10.40
N ILE A 370 35.83 -15.96 9.62
CA ILE A 370 35.10 -14.69 9.89
C ILE A 370 33.59 -14.92 9.97
N CYS A 371 33.03 -15.65 9.01
CA CYS A 371 31.60 -15.95 8.99
C CYS A 371 31.17 -16.80 10.20
N ARG A 372 32.00 -17.75 10.61
CA ARG A 372 31.73 -18.58 11.77
C ARG A 372 31.83 -17.77 13.07
N ASN A 373 32.85 -16.94 13.23
CA ASN A 373 33.04 -16.10 14.41
C ASN A 373 31.89 -15.10 14.58
N GLU A 374 31.41 -14.50 13.49
CA GLU A 374 30.24 -13.62 13.52
C GLU A 374 28.95 -14.40 13.81
N ALA A 375 28.72 -15.55 13.17
CA ALA A 375 27.52 -16.36 13.33
C ALA A 375 27.34 -16.87 14.76
N PHE A 376 28.42 -17.26 15.42
CA PHE A 376 28.44 -17.82 16.77
C PHE A 376 29.01 -16.86 17.82
N HIS A 377 28.79 -15.56 17.60
CA HIS A 377 29.20 -14.55 18.57
C HIS A 377 28.54 -14.77 19.94
N LYS A 378 29.23 -14.40 21.02
CA LYS A 378 28.79 -14.64 22.41
C LYS A 378 27.41 -14.09 22.74
N LEU A 379 26.99 -13.02 22.10
CA LEU A 379 25.65 -12.43 22.25
C LEU A 379 24.55 -13.17 21.46
N MET A 380 24.91 -14.22 20.72
CA MET A 380 24.01 -15.03 19.89
C MET A 380 23.06 -14.20 19.02
N PRO A 381 23.55 -13.20 18.26
CA PRO A 381 22.71 -12.27 17.53
C PRO A 381 21.89 -12.94 16.43
N TYR A 382 22.19 -14.19 16.08
CA TYR A 382 21.51 -15.01 15.07
C TYR A 382 20.82 -16.24 15.67
N GLY A 383 20.72 -16.35 17.03
CA GLY A 383 20.22 -17.53 17.73
C GLY A 383 21.28 -18.63 17.90
N THR A 384 20.85 -19.82 18.35
CA THR A 384 21.77 -20.91 18.73
C THR A 384 22.26 -21.75 17.53
N ASN A 385 21.52 -21.76 16.41
CA ASN A 385 21.84 -22.56 15.23
C ASN A 385 21.67 -21.77 13.91
N PRO A 386 22.45 -20.68 13.71
CA PRO A 386 22.38 -19.88 12.50
C PRO A 386 22.82 -20.67 11.26
N ARG A 387 22.23 -20.35 10.12
CA ARG A 387 22.58 -20.93 8.83
C ARG A 387 23.58 -20.06 8.09
N ILE A 388 24.79 -20.56 7.86
CA ILE A 388 25.83 -19.91 7.06
C ILE A 388 25.73 -20.41 5.60
N GLN A 389 25.69 -19.49 4.65
CA GLN A 389 25.65 -19.80 3.22
C GLN A 389 26.77 -19.08 2.50
N ARG A 390 27.73 -19.81 1.91
CA ARG A 390 28.81 -19.24 1.10
C ARG A 390 28.27 -18.72 -0.23
N THR A 391 28.87 -17.64 -0.72
CA THR A 391 28.54 -17.01 -1.98
C THR A 391 29.73 -16.20 -2.53
N PHE A 392 29.55 -15.55 -3.66
CA PHE A 392 30.49 -14.57 -4.22
C PHE A 392 29.75 -13.29 -4.55
N ILE A 393 30.37 -12.14 -4.22
CA ILE A 393 29.91 -10.81 -4.57
C ILE A 393 31.01 -10.13 -5.37
N GLN A 394 30.75 -9.80 -6.64
CA GLN A 394 31.74 -9.20 -7.55
C GLN A 394 33.08 -9.97 -7.56
N ASN A 395 33.02 -11.29 -7.64
CA ASN A 395 34.13 -12.25 -7.59
C ASN A 395 34.91 -12.25 -6.25
N GLN A 396 34.41 -11.58 -5.22
CA GLN A 396 34.98 -11.65 -3.87
C GLN A 396 34.25 -12.71 -3.05
N GLU A 397 35.01 -13.46 -2.25
CA GLU A 397 34.45 -14.44 -1.32
C GLU A 397 33.51 -13.75 -0.32
N ALA A 398 32.36 -14.35 -0.08
CA ALA A 398 31.33 -13.83 0.81
C ALA A 398 30.53 -14.95 1.51
N CYS A 399 29.85 -14.58 2.57
CA CYS A 399 28.84 -15.43 3.18
C CYS A 399 27.61 -14.64 3.62
N TYR A 400 26.46 -15.29 3.59
CA TYR A 400 25.28 -14.89 4.33
C TYR A 400 25.22 -15.67 5.65
N ILE A 401 24.71 -15.00 6.68
CA ILE A 401 24.35 -15.59 7.97
C ILE A 401 22.87 -15.33 8.18
N PHE A 402 22.08 -16.37 8.25
CA PHE A 402 20.63 -16.29 8.50
C PHE A 402 20.31 -16.75 9.91
N PRO A 403 19.39 -16.08 10.62
CA PRO A 403 19.06 -16.41 11.97
C PRO A 403 18.31 -17.74 12.09
N SER A 404 18.48 -18.44 13.20
CA SER A 404 17.65 -19.55 13.62
C SER A 404 16.33 -19.08 14.25
N ALA A 405 15.40 -20.00 14.46
CA ALA A 405 14.05 -19.68 14.97
C ALA A 405 14.06 -19.11 16.40
N ASP A 406 15.09 -19.42 17.17
CA ASP A 406 15.31 -19.01 18.56
C ASP A 406 16.14 -17.73 18.71
N GLN A 407 16.33 -16.97 17.61
CA GLN A 407 16.96 -15.65 17.69
C GLN A 407 16.20 -14.73 18.67
N PRO A 408 16.92 -13.98 19.55
CA PRO A 408 16.28 -13.05 20.46
C PRO A 408 15.39 -12.03 19.71
N PRO A 409 14.17 -11.75 20.19
CA PRO A 409 13.23 -10.84 19.51
C PRO A 409 13.78 -9.43 19.24
N GLU A 410 14.62 -8.91 20.13
CA GLU A 410 15.29 -7.61 20.02
C GLU A 410 16.25 -7.52 18.82
N MET A 411 16.68 -8.64 18.27
CA MET A 411 17.53 -8.70 17.08
C MET A 411 16.76 -8.54 15.77
N ASN A 412 15.44 -8.36 15.83
CA ASN A 412 14.58 -8.00 14.69
C ASN A 412 14.78 -8.87 13.43
N ARG A 413 15.00 -10.18 13.60
CA ARG A 413 15.32 -11.11 12.50
C ARG A 413 16.56 -10.69 11.72
N GLN A 414 17.57 -10.15 12.40
CA GLN A 414 18.85 -9.76 11.82
C GLN A 414 19.51 -10.93 11.11
N ALA A 415 19.91 -10.70 9.87
CA ALA A 415 20.81 -11.50 9.06
C ALA A 415 22.05 -10.67 8.73
N ALA A 416 23.12 -11.32 8.25
CA ALA A 416 24.32 -10.61 7.80
C ALA A 416 24.76 -11.06 6.40
N LEU A 417 25.42 -10.15 5.68
CA LEU A 417 26.33 -10.43 4.57
C LEU A 417 27.71 -9.97 4.96
N ILE A 418 28.71 -10.86 4.83
CA ILE A 418 30.12 -10.52 4.97
C ILE A 418 30.78 -10.73 3.60
N VAL A 419 31.56 -9.76 3.16
CA VAL A 419 32.25 -9.81 1.85
C VAL A 419 33.70 -9.40 2.03
N ARG A 420 34.62 -10.17 1.45
CA ARG A 420 36.04 -9.77 1.40
C ARG A 420 36.20 -8.55 0.48
N TYR A 421 36.91 -7.52 0.94
CA TYR A 421 37.25 -6.38 0.09
C TYR A 421 38.24 -6.80 -1.01
N PRO A 422 38.09 -6.27 -2.25
CA PRO A 422 39.09 -6.47 -3.31
C PRO A 422 40.47 -5.93 -2.88
N VAL A 423 40.47 -4.79 -2.20
CA VAL A 423 41.64 -4.16 -1.57
C VAL A 423 41.23 -3.76 -0.14
N PRO A 424 41.97 -4.14 0.90
CA PRO A 424 41.68 -3.75 2.26
C PRO A 424 41.48 -2.24 2.42
N VAL A 425 40.51 -1.82 3.22
CA VAL A 425 40.17 -0.41 3.44
C VAL A 425 40.77 0.12 4.72
N GLN A 426 41.11 1.41 4.74
CA GLN A 426 41.60 2.12 5.92
C GLN A 426 40.45 2.91 6.56
N ILE A 427 40.13 2.65 7.83
CA ILE A 427 39.10 3.37 8.58
C ILE A 427 39.69 3.73 9.94
N GLY A 428 39.75 5.04 10.26
CA GLY A 428 40.27 5.50 11.56
C GLY A 428 41.69 5.06 11.87
N GLY A 429 42.54 4.83 10.84
CA GLY A 429 43.92 4.37 11.00
C GLY A 429 44.09 2.85 11.11
N ALA A 430 43.02 2.07 11.13
CA ALA A 430 43.05 0.61 11.12
C ALA A 430 42.71 0.06 9.72
N THR A 431 43.26 -1.14 9.42
CA THR A 431 43.05 -1.85 8.15
C THR A 431 41.98 -2.93 8.30
N TYR A 432 40.99 -2.91 7.40
CA TYR A 432 39.88 -3.84 7.41
C TYR A 432 39.86 -4.65 6.10
N GLN A 433 39.68 -5.96 6.23
CA GLN A 433 39.71 -6.92 5.12
C GLN A 433 38.31 -7.29 4.65
N TYR A 434 37.27 -7.10 5.49
CA TYR A 434 35.91 -7.54 5.20
C TYR A 434 34.92 -6.42 5.46
N PHE A 435 33.98 -6.28 4.51
CA PHE A 435 32.77 -5.48 4.68
C PHE A 435 31.69 -6.33 5.34
N VAL A 436 30.91 -5.77 6.24
CA VAL A 436 29.73 -6.39 6.80
C VAL A 436 28.49 -5.51 6.65
N LEU A 437 27.39 -6.14 6.23
CA LEU A 437 26.05 -5.56 6.15
C LEU A 437 25.14 -6.39 7.03
N TRP A 438 24.61 -5.80 8.07
CA TRP A 438 23.51 -6.36 8.82
C TRP A 438 22.20 -5.79 8.29
N ALA A 439 21.20 -6.64 8.16
CA ALA A 439 19.85 -6.24 7.76
C ALA A 439 18.84 -7.28 8.26
N ASP A 440 17.58 -6.94 8.31
CA ASP A 440 16.57 -7.96 8.55
C ASP A 440 16.59 -9.04 7.45
N GLU A 441 16.29 -10.27 7.81
CA GLU A 441 16.32 -11.44 6.93
C GLU A 441 15.49 -11.24 5.65
N SER A 442 14.45 -10.45 5.75
CA SER A 442 13.51 -10.23 4.65
C SER A 442 14.06 -9.30 3.56
N HIS A 443 14.96 -8.39 3.89
CA HIS A 443 15.49 -7.38 2.97
C HIS A 443 16.94 -7.63 2.54
N ILE A 444 17.72 -8.40 3.28
CA ILE A 444 19.15 -8.57 3.01
C ILE A 444 19.45 -8.99 1.57
N GLY A 445 18.68 -9.93 1.00
CA GLY A 445 18.85 -10.38 -0.38
C GLY A 445 18.54 -9.30 -1.42
N GLU A 446 17.64 -8.35 -1.10
CA GLU A 446 17.29 -7.23 -1.96
C GLU A 446 18.36 -6.14 -1.93
N LEU A 447 18.88 -5.79 -0.75
CA LEU A 447 19.95 -4.83 -0.56
C LEU A 447 21.23 -5.26 -1.31
N VAL A 448 21.53 -6.55 -1.24
CA VAL A 448 22.75 -7.13 -1.86
C VAL A 448 22.68 -7.27 -3.37
N ARG A 449 21.49 -7.37 -3.95
CA ARG A 449 21.30 -7.66 -5.39
C ARG A 449 22.06 -6.75 -6.33
N ARG A 450 22.33 -5.51 -5.93
CA ARG A 450 23.08 -4.50 -6.71
C ARG A 450 24.14 -3.81 -5.86
N ILE A 451 24.68 -4.51 -4.88
CA ILE A 451 25.77 -3.99 -4.07
C ILE A 451 27.01 -3.82 -4.93
N LYS A 452 27.73 -2.75 -4.70
CA LYS A 452 29.04 -2.47 -5.33
C LYS A 452 30.05 -2.19 -4.23
N LEU A 453 31.18 -2.88 -4.29
CA LEU A 453 32.41 -2.49 -3.59
C LEU A 453 33.13 -1.47 -4.50
N LEU A 454 33.47 -0.29 -3.97
CA LEU A 454 33.96 0.86 -4.72
C LEU A 454 35.49 0.89 -4.76
#